data_689557382b22a215ff71caddbee7bc3f
#
_entry.id   689557382b22a215ff71caddbee7bc3f
#
_cell.length_a   1.000
_cell.length_b   1.000
_cell.length_c   1.000
_cell.angle_alpha   90.00
_cell.angle_beta   90.00
_cell.angle_gamma   90.00
#
_symmetry.space_group_name_H-M   'P 1'
#
loop_
_entity.id
_entity.type
_entity.pdbx_description
1 polymer ?
#
loop_
_entity_poly.entity_id
_entity_poly.type
_entity_poly.pdbx_seq_one_letter_code
_entity_poly.pdbx_strand_id
1 'polypeptide(L)'
;MNVSDALESDNKNLSVRANYGTGILSSVLGAELFILPDACNTLPTTRPLAGQGAIERLLERGMPSLTDGLGSRVFSAGELFREVFARYPKIEKYVEIYHPDLQGPLDICELMWGEDLFYAMYDEPELVAAVMQLITDTYMRFMERWQALVPPRDDICCHWDNVMHRGQIVLRNDSAMNLSPEFYDTFARAFDSQLMERYGGVIHFCGRGDHYIHLLKTIPNIYGVNMSQPHLNDMATIYQNTVDCGIQLLAFDRAAALRDLSRPGAFHSNLHCFL
;
A
#
# COMPACT_ATOMS: atom_id res chain seq x y z
N MET A 1 1.06 -15.90 17.23
CA MET A 1 2.48 -15.56 16.98
C MET A 1 3.31 -16.31 18.01
N ASN A 2 4.23 -17.12 17.57
CA ASN A 2 5.15 -17.80 18.49
C ASN A 2 6.32 -16.85 18.80
N VAL A 3 6.34 -16.27 19.98
CA VAL A 3 7.37 -15.29 20.39
C VAL A 3 8.77 -15.91 20.41
N SER A 4 8.87 -17.25 20.61
CA SER A 4 10.16 -17.92 20.59
C SER A 4 10.77 -17.98 19.18
N ASP A 5 9.95 -18.10 18.13
CA ASP A 5 10.44 -18.11 16.76
C ASP A 5 10.99 -16.74 16.35
N ALA A 6 10.43 -15.66 16.87
CA ALA A 6 10.91 -14.31 16.62
C ALA A 6 12.21 -13.94 17.39
N LEU A 7 12.60 -14.73 18.38
CA LEU A 7 13.82 -14.54 19.15
C LEU A 7 15.01 -15.37 18.61
N GLU A 8 14.76 -16.25 17.66
CA GLU A 8 15.78 -17.13 17.06
C GLU A 8 16.39 -16.58 15.75
N SER A 9 16.83 -15.33 15.77
CA SER A 9 17.67 -14.74 14.69
C SER A 9 17.05 -14.60 13.29
N ASP A 10 15.75 -14.42 13.18
CA ASP A 10 15.06 -14.33 11.88
C ASP A 10 14.83 -12.89 11.39
N ASN A 11 15.37 -11.88 12.05
CA ASN A 11 15.21 -10.44 11.72
C ASN A 11 13.75 -9.95 11.59
N LYS A 12 12.79 -10.69 12.14
CA LYS A 12 11.39 -10.30 12.09
C LYS A 12 11.06 -9.25 13.14
N ASN A 13 10.36 -8.22 12.71
CA ASN A 13 9.79 -7.25 13.63
C ASN A 13 8.59 -7.87 14.34
N LEU A 14 8.52 -7.71 15.66
CA LEU A 14 7.34 -8.09 16.41
C LEU A 14 6.22 -7.09 16.05
N SER A 15 5.24 -7.54 15.31
CA SER A 15 4.19 -6.67 14.81
C SER A 15 2.84 -7.36 14.69
N VAL A 16 1.78 -6.57 14.75
CA VAL A 16 0.41 -7.00 14.50
C VAL A 16 -0.29 -6.02 13.56
N ARG A 17 -1.26 -6.50 12.83
CA ARG A 17 -2.04 -5.72 11.86
C ARG A 17 -3.51 -6.13 11.88
N ALA A 18 -4.41 -5.17 11.71
CA ALA A 18 -5.80 -5.43 11.37
C ALA A 18 -5.88 -5.90 9.89
N ASN A 19 -5.65 -7.19 9.68
CA ASN A 19 -5.47 -7.79 8.35
C ASN A 19 -6.78 -8.40 7.83
N TYR A 20 -7.50 -7.64 7.00
CA TYR A 20 -8.78 -8.04 6.40
C TYR A 20 -8.73 -8.11 4.87
N GLY A 21 -7.53 -8.20 4.28
CA GLY A 21 -7.33 -8.30 2.83
C GLY A 21 -7.33 -6.94 2.12
N THR A 22 -7.30 -6.99 0.80
CA THR A 22 -7.19 -5.81 -0.06
C THR A 22 -8.48 -5.01 -0.18
N GLY A 23 -9.62 -5.59 0.24
CA GLY A 23 -10.95 -5.01 0.09
C GLY A 23 -11.38 -4.03 1.18
N ILE A 24 -10.47 -3.52 2.04
CA ILE A 24 -10.86 -2.66 3.16
C ILE A 24 -11.55 -1.39 2.66
N LEU A 25 -10.84 -0.52 1.93
CA LEU A 25 -11.41 0.76 1.50
C LEU A 25 -12.44 0.62 0.38
N SER A 26 -12.26 -0.31 -0.55
CA SER A 26 -13.28 -0.58 -1.57
C SER A 26 -14.61 -1.00 -0.95
N SER A 27 -14.60 -1.81 0.13
CA SER A 27 -15.82 -2.17 0.85
C SER A 27 -16.43 -1.00 1.65
N VAL A 28 -15.60 -0.11 2.21
CA VAL A 28 -16.06 1.13 2.84
C VAL A 28 -16.77 2.03 1.82
N LEU A 29 -16.28 2.07 0.60
CA LEU A 29 -16.88 2.79 -0.52
C LEU A 29 -18.11 2.08 -1.13
N GLY A 30 -18.45 0.89 -0.64
CA GLY A 30 -19.69 0.19 -0.97
C GLY A 30 -19.54 -0.98 -1.94
N ALA A 31 -18.33 -1.39 -2.27
CA ALA A 31 -18.11 -2.61 -3.05
C ALA A 31 -18.44 -3.86 -2.21
N GLU A 32 -19.06 -4.85 -2.85
CA GLU A 32 -19.44 -6.11 -2.20
C GLU A 32 -18.21 -6.94 -1.84
N LEU A 33 -18.15 -7.43 -0.61
CA LEU A 33 -17.09 -8.33 -0.18
C LEU A 33 -17.19 -9.67 -0.90
N PHE A 34 -16.05 -10.11 -1.41
CA PHE A 34 -15.88 -11.41 -2.03
C PHE A 34 -14.93 -12.28 -1.21
N ILE A 35 -15.48 -13.33 -0.64
CA ILE A 35 -14.74 -14.28 0.20
C ILE A 35 -14.60 -15.57 -0.60
N LEU A 36 -13.37 -15.94 -0.89
CA LEU A 36 -13.04 -17.20 -1.53
C LEU A 36 -13.19 -18.38 -0.52
N PRO A 37 -13.42 -19.60 -1.00
CA PRO A 37 -13.44 -20.77 -0.12
C PRO A 37 -12.13 -20.93 0.67
N ASP A 38 -12.21 -21.42 1.91
CA ASP A 38 -11.06 -21.60 2.80
C ASP A 38 -9.91 -22.40 2.16
N ALA A 39 -10.21 -23.31 1.25
CA ALA A 39 -9.20 -24.06 0.49
C ALA A 39 -8.28 -23.20 -0.36
N CYS A 40 -8.68 -21.97 -0.71
CA CYS A 40 -7.85 -21.02 -1.47
C CYS A 40 -6.83 -20.33 -0.57
N ASN A 41 -6.98 -20.42 0.74
CA ASN A 41 -6.08 -19.81 1.76
C ASN A 41 -5.71 -18.35 1.44
N THR A 42 -6.70 -17.53 1.10
CA THR A 42 -6.54 -16.12 0.76
C THR A 42 -7.49 -15.25 1.58
N LEU A 43 -7.11 -13.97 1.71
CA LEU A 43 -7.94 -12.99 2.39
C LEU A 43 -9.08 -12.48 1.48
N PRO A 44 -10.15 -11.91 2.07
CA PRO A 44 -11.22 -11.29 1.32
C PRO A 44 -10.72 -10.18 0.38
N THR A 45 -11.42 -10.02 -0.74
CA THR A 45 -11.33 -8.87 -1.64
C THR A 45 -12.73 -8.34 -1.92
N THR A 46 -12.89 -7.48 -2.90
CA THR A 46 -14.21 -6.98 -3.32
C THR A 46 -14.49 -7.29 -4.78
N ARG A 47 -15.77 -7.28 -5.14
CA ARG A 47 -16.22 -7.28 -6.52
C ARG A 47 -16.41 -5.85 -7.00
N PRO A 48 -16.18 -5.57 -8.29
CA PRO A 48 -16.53 -4.28 -8.86
C PRO A 48 -17.99 -3.89 -8.56
N LEU A 49 -18.24 -2.60 -8.49
CA LEU A 49 -19.59 -2.05 -8.28
C LEU A 49 -20.48 -2.47 -9.44
N ALA A 50 -21.66 -2.99 -9.15
CA ALA A 50 -22.56 -3.55 -10.15
C ALA A 50 -23.63 -2.56 -10.61
N GLY A 51 -23.98 -2.67 -11.90
CA GLY A 51 -25.09 -1.96 -12.53
C GLY A 51 -24.70 -0.65 -13.20
N GLN A 52 -25.46 -0.31 -14.25
CA GLN A 52 -25.25 0.91 -15.03
C GLN A 52 -25.26 2.15 -14.12
N GLY A 53 -24.28 3.05 -14.29
CA GLY A 53 -24.16 4.27 -13.49
C GLY A 53 -23.74 4.03 -12.03
N ALA A 54 -23.09 2.90 -11.72
CA ALA A 54 -22.68 2.58 -10.36
C ALA A 54 -21.61 3.55 -9.82
N ILE A 55 -20.73 4.00 -10.68
CA ILE A 55 -19.65 4.93 -10.35
C ILE A 55 -20.20 6.33 -10.12
N GLU A 56 -21.11 6.79 -10.94
CA GLU A 56 -21.78 8.08 -10.77
C GLU A 56 -22.55 8.11 -9.46
N ARG A 57 -23.29 7.04 -9.14
CA ARG A 57 -23.98 6.91 -7.84
C ARG A 57 -23.03 6.89 -6.65
N LEU A 58 -21.81 6.36 -6.81
CA LEU A 58 -20.78 6.45 -5.78
C LEU A 58 -20.42 7.91 -5.51
N LEU A 59 -20.18 8.69 -6.57
CA LEU A 59 -19.87 10.12 -6.45
C LEU A 59 -21.03 10.93 -5.87
N GLU A 60 -22.27 10.64 -6.28
CA GLU A 60 -23.49 11.28 -5.75
C GLU A 60 -23.64 11.03 -4.24
N ARG A 61 -23.33 9.84 -3.76
CA ARG A 61 -23.31 9.53 -2.31
C ARG A 61 -22.21 10.28 -1.56
N GLY A 62 -21.10 10.58 -2.24
CA GLY A 62 -19.97 11.26 -1.66
C GLY A 62 -19.24 10.42 -0.59
N MET A 63 -18.70 11.12 0.41
CA MET A 63 -17.88 10.52 1.46
C MET A 63 -18.65 9.46 2.26
N PRO A 64 -18.15 8.19 2.32
CA PRO A 64 -18.82 7.13 3.06
C PRO A 64 -18.64 7.25 4.57
N SER A 65 -19.44 6.50 5.33
CA SER A 65 -19.12 6.22 6.72
C SER A 65 -17.90 5.31 6.80
N LEU A 66 -16.88 5.71 7.54
CA LEU A 66 -15.63 4.94 7.70
C LEU A 66 -15.85 3.59 8.41
N THR A 67 -17.03 3.35 8.97
CA THR A 67 -17.41 2.08 9.61
C THR A 67 -18.18 1.14 8.69
N ASP A 68 -18.47 1.55 7.47
CA ASP A 68 -19.10 0.69 6.47
C ASP A 68 -18.14 -0.43 6.04
N GLY A 69 -18.65 -1.45 5.39
CA GLY A 69 -17.86 -2.59 4.94
C GLY A 69 -16.98 -3.20 6.03
N LEU A 70 -15.70 -3.32 5.75
CA LEU A 70 -14.69 -3.82 6.70
C LEU A 70 -14.19 -2.77 7.69
N GLY A 71 -14.56 -1.50 7.52
CA GLY A 71 -14.02 -0.42 8.35
C GLY A 71 -14.28 -0.60 9.84
N SER A 72 -15.50 -0.99 10.24
CA SER A 72 -15.81 -1.28 11.64
C SER A 72 -14.91 -2.37 12.24
N ARG A 73 -14.65 -3.44 11.47
CA ARG A 73 -13.78 -4.54 11.93
C ARG A 73 -12.33 -4.10 12.11
N VAL A 74 -11.84 -3.25 11.21
CA VAL A 74 -10.47 -2.70 11.30
C VAL A 74 -10.32 -1.87 12.57
N PHE A 75 -11.25 -0.95 12.84
CA PHE A 75 -11.19 -0.12 14.05
C PHE A 75 -11.35 -0.93 15.32
N SER A 76 -12.28 -1.90 15.35
CA SER A 76 -12.45 -2.79 16.52
C SER A 76 -11.22 -3.65 16.77
N ALA A 77 -10.50 -4.09 15.73
CA ALA A 77 -9.23 -4.79 15.91
C ALA A 77 -8.15 -3.85 16.50
N GLY A 78 -8.08 -2.60 16.06
CA GLY A 78 -7.19 -1.60 16.64
C GLY A 78 -7.49 -1.33 18.12
N GLU A 79 -8.76 -1.19 18.49
CA GLU A 79 -9.22 -1.05 19.88
C GLU A 79 -8.77 -2.24 20.73
N LEU A 80 -8.98 -3.47 20.22
CA LEU A 80 -8.56 -4.69 20.90
C LEU A 80 -7.04 -4.74 21.08
N PHE A 81 -6.25 -4.39 20.07
CA PHE A 81 -4.80 -4.36 20.18
C PHE A 81 -4.35 -3.36 21.25
N ARG A 82 -4.95 -2.16 21.29
CA ARG A 82 -4.65 -1.15 22.32
C ARG A 82 -5.03 -1.64 23.73
N GLU A 83 -6.17 -2.30 23.87
CA GLU A 83 -6.60 -2.89 25.14
C GLU A 83 -5.61 -3.96 25.63
N VAL A 84 -5.18 -4.86 24.74
CA VAL A 84 -4.18 -5.89 25.05
C VAL A 84 -2.84 -5.26 25.44
N PHE A 85 -2.38 -4.26 24.69
CA PHE A 85 -1.12 -3.58 24.94
C PHE A 85 -1.12 -2.89 26.33
N ALA A 86 -2.22 -2.21 26.67
CA ALA A 86 -2.35 -1.56 27.98
C ALA A 86 -2.26 -2.56 29.17
N ARG A 87 -2.65 -3.82 28.95
CA ARG A 87 -2.53 -4.88 29.97
C ARG A 87 -1.13 -5.49 30.07
N TYR A 88 -0.33 -5.37 29.00
CA TYR A 88 0.96 -6.02 28.88
C TYR A 88 2.05 -5.03 28.45
N PRO A 89 2.66 -4.27 29.38
CA PRO A 89 3.62 -3.21 29.05
C PRO A 89 4.83 -3.66 28.23
N LYS A 90 5.24 -4.93 28.36
CA LYS A 90 6.32 -5.48 27.51
C LYS A 90 5.86 -5.65 26.05
N ILE A 91 4.61 -6.06 25.84
CA ILE A 91 4.04 -6.14 24.49
C ILE A 91 3.95 -4.72 23.90
N GLU A 92 3.39 -3.78 24.65
CA GLU A 92 3.31 -2.38 24.22
C GLU A 92 4.68 -1.80 23.85
N LYS A 93 5.74 -2.15 24.58
CA LYS A 93 7.08 -1.63 24.33
C LYS A 93 7.73 -2.20 23.06
N TYR A 94 7.52 -3.49 22.76
CA TYR A 94 8.31 -4.20 21.74
C TYR A 94 7.53 -4.67 20.51
N VAL A 95 6.21 -4.58 20.54
CA VAL A 95 5.35 -4.99 19.41
C VAL A 95 4.77 -3.75 18.74
N GLU A 96 4.89 -3.68 17.43
CA GLU A 96 4.31 -2.62 16.62
C GLU A 96 2.89 -2.97 16.18
N ILE A 97 2.00 -1.98 16.20
CA ILE A 97 0.72 -2.06 15.51
C ILE A 97 0.87 -1.21 14.23
N TYR A 98 1.01 -1.85 13.08
CA TYR A 98 1.14 -1.09 11.84
C TYR A 98 -0.20 -0.91 11.13
N HIS A 99 -0.24 0.04 10.18
CA HIS A 99 -1.49 0.42 9.53
C HIS A 99 -2.12 -0.76 8.75
N PRO A 100 -3.46 -0.80 8.64
CA PRO A 100 -4.14 -1.79 7.82
C PRO A 100 -3.75 -1.67 6.34
N ASP A 101 -3.95 -2.73 5.58
CA ASP A 101 -3.66 -2.76 4.14
C ASP A 101 -4.77 -2.04 3.38
N LEU A 102 -4.57 -0.76 3.10
CA LEU A 102 -5.59 0.07 2.47
C LEU A 102 -5.52 0.08 0.94
N GLN A 103 -4.47 -0.46 0.34
CA GLN A 103 -4.14 -0.33 -1.09
C GLN A 103 -3.87 1.14 -1.49
N GLY A 104 -3.43 1.38 -2.73
CA GLY A 104 -3.32 2.74 -3.27
C GLY A 104 -4.61 3.20 -3.96
N PRO A 105 -4.77 4.50 -4.23
CA PRO A 105 -5.98 5.02 -4.87
C PRO A 105 -6.30 4.35 -6.20
N LEU A 106 -5.29 4.07 -7.03
CA LEU A 106 -5.47 3.40 -8.31
C LEU A 106 -5.95 1.95 -8.14
N ASP A 107 -5.35 1.19 -7.23
CA ASP A 107 -5.74 -0.20 -6.94
C ASP A 107 -7.17 -0.26 -6.38
N ILE A 108 -7.53 0.68 -5.50
CA ILE A 108 -8.91 0.77 -4.96
C ILE A 108 -9.89 1.10 -6.09
N CYS A 109 -9.50 2.01 -6.99
CA CYS A 109 -10.33 2.39 -8.14
C CYS A 109 -10.59 1.18 -9.05
N GLU A 110 -9.53 0.40 -9.37
CA GLU A 110 -9.67 -0.84 -10.17
C GLU A 110 -10.52 -1.89 -9.44
N LEU A 111 -10.33 -2.08 -8.13
CA LEU A 111 -11.17 -3.00 -7.35
C LEU A 111 -12.66 -2.64 -7.39
N MET A 112 -12.99 -1.35 -7.53
CA MET A 112 -14.37 -0.88 -7.57
C MET A 112 -14.95 -0.81 -8.98
N TRP A 113 -14.14 -0.53 -9.98
CA TRP A 113 -14.59 -0.30 -11.35
C TRP A 113 -14.33 -1.51 -12.28
N GLY A 114 -13.32 -2.33 -11.94
CA GLY A 114 -12.87 -3.43 -12.77
C GLY A 114 -12.10 -2.94 -14.01
N GLU A 115 -12.11 -3.77 -15.06
CA GLU A 115 -11.41 -3.48 -16.33
C GLU A 115 -11.94 -2.24 -17.06
N ASP A 116 -13.19 -1.86 -16.82
CA ASP A 116 -13.82 -0.69 -17.42
C ASP A 116 -13.13 0.62 -17.02
N LEU A 117 -12.39 0.65 -15.90
CA LEU A 117 -11.56 1.79 -15.51
C LEU A 117 -10.62 2.23 -16.63
N PHE A 118 -9.98 1.26 -17.29
CA PHE A 118 -8.98 1.58 -18.31
C PHE A 118 -9.60 2.17 -19.58
N TYR A 119 -10.85 1.84 -19.91
CA TYR A 119 -11.61 2.51 -20.96
C TYR A 119 -12.07 3.89 -20.52
N ALA A 120 -12.57 4.02 -19.28
CA ALA A 120 -13.01 5.29 -18.73
C ALA A 120 -11.90 6.34 -18.66
N MET A 121 -10.64 5.94 -18.49
CA MET A 121 -9.49 6.86 -18.58
C MET A 121 -9.39 7.58 -19.94
N TYR A 122 -9.91 6.99 -21.03
CA TYR A 122 -9.99 7.62 -22.34
C TYR A 122 -11.30 8.36 -22.56
N ASP A 123 -12.41 7.74 -22.18
CA ASP A 123 -13.74 8.21 -22.55
C ASP A 123 -14.31 9.21 -21.55
N GLU A 124 -13.95 9.08 -20.26
CA GLU A 124 -14.52 9.86 -19.14
C GLU A 124 -13.44 10.29 -18.11
N PRO A 125 -12.35 10.95 -18.55
CA PRO A 125 -11.20 11.26 -17.68
C PRO A 125 -11.55 12.10 -16.46
N GLU A 126 -12.53 13.00 -16.57
CA GLU A 126 -13.00 13.83 -15.44
C GLU A 126 -13.73 12.98 -14.39
N LEU A 127 -14.49 11.97 -14.82
CA LEU A 127 -15.16 11.03 -13.92
C LEU A 127 -14.12 10.19 -13.17
N VAL A 128 -13.10 9.70 -13.86
CA VAL A 128 -11.98 8.98 -13.22
C VAL A 128 -11.30 9.86 -12.18
N ALA A 129 -10.95 11.09 -12.52
CA ALA A 129 -10.30 12.02 -11.61
C ALA A 129 -11.15 12.31 -10.35
N ALA A 130 -12.47 12.47 -10.52
CA ALA A 130 -13.39 12.68 -9.40
C ALA A 130 -13.46 11.46 -8.46
N VAL A 131 -13.49 10.24 -9.02
CA VAL A 131 -13.47 9.01 -8.22
C VAL A 131 -12.15 8.85 -7.49
N MET A 132 -11.02 9.07 -8.17
CA MET A 132 -9.69 9.02 -7.56
C MET A 132 -9.57 10.01 -6.39
N GLN A 133 -10.12 11.22 -6.53
CA GLN A 133 -10.14 12.19 -5.43
C GLN A 133 -10.98 11.72 -4.25
N LEU A 134 -12.20 11.19 -4.50
CA LEU A 134 -13.05 10.64 -3.44
C LEU A 134 -12.36 9.49 -2.69
N ILE A 135 -11.68 8.60 -3.41
CA ILE A 135 -10.89 7.51 -2.82
C ILE A 135 -9.77 8.06 -1.95
N THR A 136 -9.01 9.04 -2.47
CA THR A 136 -7.88 9.66 -1.76
C THR A 136 -8.33 10.36 -0.47
N ASP A 137 -9.42 11.11 -0.54
CA ASP A 137 -10.01 11.77 0.63
C ASP A 137 -10.52 10.75 1.66
N THR A 138 -11.11 9.64 1.19
CA THR A 138 -11.56 8.54 2.06
C THR A 138 -10.36 7.88 2.75
N TYR A 139 -9.28 7.63 2.01
CA TYR A 139 -8.02 7.10 2.56
C TYR A 139 -7.48 8.02 3.66
N MET A 140 -7.37 9.32 3.40
CA MET A 140 -6.87 10.29 4.37
C MET A 140 -7.71 10.29 5.66
N ARG A 141 -9.03 10.34 5.54
CA ARG A 141 -9.92 10.31 6.70
C ARG A 141 -9.85 8.99 7.47
N PHE A 142 -9.69 7.88 6.74
CA PHE A 142 -9.54 6.57 7.37
C PHE A 142 -8.24 6.51 8.18
N MET A 143 -7.12 6.97 7.61
CA MET A 143 -5.84 7.02 8.30
C MET A 143 -5.84 8.01 9.47
N GLU A 144 -6.50 9.16 9.35
CA GLU A 144 -6.68 10.09 10.49
C GLU A 144 -7.37 9.40 11.66
N ARG A 145 -8.46 8.69 11.41
CA ARG A 145 -9.17 7.94 12.44
C ARG A 145 -8.34 6.79 12.99
N TRP A 146 -7.62 6.08 12.11
CA TRP A 146 -6.71 5.01 12.54
C TRP A 146 -5.59 5.54 13.43
N GLN A 147 -4.93 6.64 13.06
CA GLN A 147 -3.84 7.23 13.84
C GLN A 147 -4.34 7.89 15.15
N ALA A 148 -5.58 8.34 15.20
CA ALA A 148 -6.18 8.77 16.47
C ALA A 148 -6.36 7.58 17.44
N LEU A 149 -6.64 6.38 16.94
CA LEU A 149 -6.77 5.15 17.72
C LEU A 149 -5.40 4.52 18.03
N VAL A 150 -4.54 4.45 17.03
CA VAL A 150 -3.20 3.85 17.07
C VAL A 150 -2.19 4.93 16.62
N PRO A 151 -1.79 5.82 17.53
CA PRO A 151 -0.82 6.87 17.19
C PRO A 151 0.52 6.27 16.75
N PRO A 152 1.15 6.80 15.69
CA PRO A 152 2.50 6.41 15.34
C PRO A 152 3.46 6.76 16.47
N ARG A 153 4.47 5.93 16.71
CA ARG A 153 5.45 6.16 17.78
C ARG A 153 6.51 7.19 17.38
N ASP A 154 6.91 7.13 16.13
CA ASP A 154 7.88 8.04 15.52
C ASP A 154 7.66 8.08 14.00
N ASP A 155 8.67 8.44 13.23
CA ASP A 155 8.65 8.51 11.77
C ASP A 155 9.13 7.19 11.11
N ILE A 156 9.44 6.17 11.90
CA ILE A 156 9.81 4.83 11.43
C ILE A 156 8.65 3.88 11.68
N CYS A 157 8.14 3.28 10.63
CA CYS A 157 7.07 2.30 10.71
C CYS A 157 7.55 0.90 10.31
N CYS A 158 6.88 -0.09 10.88
CA CYS A 158 7.00 -1.47 10.46
C CYS A 158 5.89 -1.78 9.44
N HIS A 159 6.22 -2.55 8.41
CA HIS A 159 5.23 -3.10 7.50
C HIS A 159 5.61 -4.54 7.15
N TRP A 160 4.62 -5.42 7.09
CA TRP A 160 4.81 -6.86 7.20
C TRP A 160 5.63 -7.20 8.46
N ASP A 161 6.20 -8.36 8.56
CA ASP A 161 6.94 -8.80 9.76
C ASP A 161 8.44 -8.49 9.71
N ASN A 162 8.91 -7.88 8.62
CA ASN A 162 10.34 -7.75 8.36
C ASN A 162 10.75 -6.48 7.59
N VAL A 163 9.85 -5.55 7.32
CA VAL A 163 10.15 -4.28 6.68
C VAL A 163 10.01 -3.14 7.68
N MET A 164 11.10 -2.45 7.93
CA MET A 164 11.09 -1.15 8.61
C MET A 164 11.38 -0.07 7.58
N HIS A 165 10.62 1.01 7.64
CA HIS A 165 10.77 2.12 6.70
C HIS A 165 10.45 3.45 7.36
N ARG A 166 10.99 4.51 6.80
CA ARG A 166 10.61 5.87 7.14
C ARG A 166 9.24 6.20 6.55
N GLY A 167 8.49 7.07 7.25
CA GLY A 167 7.13 7.44 6.88
C GLY A 167 6.07 6.50 7.44
N GLN A 168 4.80 6.82 7.21
CA GLN A 168 3.66 6.23 7.93
C GLN A 168 2.89 5.19 7.11
N ILE A 169 3.12 5.10 5.80
CA ILE A 169 2.35 4.19 4.93
C ILE A 169 3.23 3.41 3.97
N VAL A 170 2.72 2.23 3.57
CA VAL A 170 3.13 1.55 2.34
C VAL A 170 1.95 1.62 1.37
N LEU A 171 2.11 2.38 0.32
CA LEU A 171 1.10 2.57 -0.73
C LEU A 171 1.27 1.48 -1.77
N ARG A 172 0.23 0.71 -2.02
CA ARG A 172 0.25 -0.35 -3.03
C ARG A 172 -0.27 0.18 -4.35
N ASN A 173 0.42 -0.17 -5.42
CA ASN A 173 0.18 0.37 -6.76
C ASN A 173 0.38 -0.71 -7.82
N ASP A 174 -0.22 -1.88 -7.58
CA ASP A 174 -0.08 -3.04 -8.46
C ASP A 174 -0.73 -2.80 -9.84
N SER A 175 -1.83 -2.05 -9.87
CA SER A 175 -2.56 -1.69 -11.10
C SER A 175 -1.74 -0.80 -12.05
N ALA A 176 -0.74 -0.08 -11.54
CA ALA A 176 0.08 0.84 -12.33
C ALA A 176 0.90 0.16 -13.44
N MET A 177 1.15 -1.16 -13.31
CA MET A 177 1.80 -1.94 -14.37
C MET A 177 1.04 -1.95 -15.71
N ASN A 178 -0.27 -1.70 -15.66
CA ASN A 178 -1.16 -1.68 -16.82
C ASN A 178 -1.21 -0.32 -17.54
N LEU A 179 -0.60 0.72 -16.95
CA LEU A 179 -0.64 2.09 -17.46
C LEU A 179 0.64 2.44 -18.23
N SER A 180 0.52 3.28 -19.26
CA SER A 180 1.70 3.98 -19.77
C SER A 180 2.21 5.01 -18.76
N PRO A 181 3.47 5.48 -18.87
CA PRO A 181 3.97 6.56 -18.00
C PRO A 181 3.08 7.80 -18.00
N GLU A 182 2.55 8.17 -19.17
CA GLU A 182 1.68 9.34 -19.33
C GLU A 182 0.34 9.14 -18.61
N PHE A 183 -0.23 7.92 -18.65
CA PHE A 183 -1.45 7.59 -17.92
C PHE A 183 -1.22 7.54 -16.42
N TYR A 184 -0.12 6.95 -15.97
CA TYR A 184 0.26 7.00 -14.55
C TYR A 184 0.41 8.45 -14.07
N ASP A 185 1.09 9.30 -14.84
CA ASP A 185 1.27 10.71 -14.52
C ASP A 185 -0.06 11.47 -14.41
N THR A 186 -0.99 11.18 -15.32
CA THR A 186 -2.29 11.84 -15.39
C THR A 186 -3.25 11.37 -14.32
N PHE A 187 -3.36 10.04 -14.12
CA PHE A 187 -4.45 9.45 -13.34
C PHE A 187 -4.05 8.92 -11.97
N ALA A 188 -2.76 8.74 -11.67
CA ALA A 188 -2.34 8.15 -10.40
C ALA A 188 -1.37 9.04 -9.60
N ARG A 189 -0.30 9.57 -10.21
CA ARG A 189 0.79 10.24 -9.51
C ARG A 189 0.35 11.40 -8.62
N ALA A 190 -0.63 12.19 -9.05
CA ALA A 190 -1.11 13.33 -8.26
C ALA A 190 -1.77 12.88 -6.94
N PHE A 191 -2.50 11.77 -6.96
CA PHE A 191 -3.18 11.18 -5.81
C PHE A 191 -2.21 10.47 -4.88
N ASP A 192 -1.26 9.72 -5.44
CA ASP A 192 -0.15 9.14 -4.67
C ASP A 192 0.66 10.23 -3.98
N SER A 193 0.92 11.36 -4.67
CA SER A 193 1.64 12.50 -4.12
C SER A 193 0.91 13.14 -2.95
N GLN A 194 -0.41 13.28 -2.99
CA GLN A 194 -1.20 13.81 -1.86
C GLN A 194 -1.04 12.95 -0.61
N LEU A 195 -1.09 11.62 -0.75
CA LEU A 195 -0.92 10.69 0.36
C LEU A 195 0.53 10.70 0.88
N MET A 196 1.51 10.70 -0.02
CA MET A 196 2.91 10.71 0.36
C MET A 196 3.35 12.05 0.96
N GLU A 197 2.81 13.19 0.51
CA GLU A 197 3.07 14.49 1.13
C GLU A 197 2.62 14.52 2.59
N ARG A 198 1.47 13.89 2.89
CA ARG A 198 0.89 13.88 4.23
C ARG A 198 1.55 12.86 5.16
N TYR A 199 1.80 11.66 4.68
CA TYR A 199 2.21 10.51 5.52
C TYR A 199 3.65 10.10 5.29
N GLY A 200 4.20 10.33 4.11
CA GLY A 200 5.48 9.77 3.69
C GLY A 200 5.49 8.24 3.73
N GLY A 201 6.43 7.62 3.06
CA GLY A 201 6.54 6.16 3.13
C GLY A 201 7.14 5.49 1.92
N VAL A 202 6.58 4.36 1.58
CA VAL A 202 7.05 3.42 0.56
C VAL A 202 5.97 3.19 -0.48
N ILE A 203 6.34 3.08 -1.75
CA ILE A 203 5.45 2.59 -2.80
C ILE A 203 5.81 1.13 -3.09
N HIS A 204 4.80 0.27 -3.03
CA HIS A 204 4.89 -1.12 -3.46
C HIS A 204 4.25 -1.30 -4.83
N PHE A 205 4.87 -2.13 -5.66
CA PHE A 205 4.23 -2.62 -6.88
C PHE A 205 4.63 -4.08 -7.19
N CYS A 206 3.70 -4.80 -7.79
CA CYS A 206 3.93 -6.07 -8.45
C CYS A 206 4.07 -5.89 -9.96
N GLY A 207 4.71 -6.86 -10.64
CA GLY A 207 4.84 -6.84 -12.08
C GLY A 207 5.92 -5.88 -12.61
N ARG A 208 5.65 -5.30 -13.77
CA ARG A 208 6.55 -4.41 -14.46
C ARG A 208 6.35 -2.97 -14.05
N GLY A 209 7.39 -2.29 -13.57
CA GLY A 209 7.37 -0.89 -13.14
C GLY A 209 8.49 -0.02 -13.73
N ASP A 210 9.45 -0.63 -14.46
CA ASP A 210 10.61 0.10 -15.03
C ASP A 210 10.21 1.24 -15.96
N HIS A 211 9.08 1.13 -16.65
CA HIS A 211 8.61 2.14 -17.60
C HIS A 211 8.12 3.43 -16.93
N TYR A 212 7.58 3.37 -15.69
CA TYR A 212 7.11 4.56 -14.98
C TYR A 212 7.93 4.90 -13.71
N ILE A 213 8.93 4.09 -13.35
CA ILE A 213 9.73 4.27 -12.12
C ILE A 213 10.33 5.67 -11.99
N HIS A 214 10.69 6.31 -13.12
CA HIS A 214 11.23 7.66 -13.16
C HIS A 214 10.27 8.73 -12.64
N LEU A 215 8.98 8.47 -12.64
CA LEU A 215 7.95 9.34 -12.08
C LEU A 215 7.87 9.21 -10.57
N LEU A 216 8.14 8.02 -10.00
CA LEU A 216 8.06 7.80 -8.55
C LEU A 216 9.03 8.70 -7.79
N LYS A 217 10.24 8.93 -8.29
CA LYS A 217 11.21 9.82 -7.64
C LYS A 217 10.77 11.29 -7.55
N THR A 218 9.72 11.67 -8.28
CA THR A 218 9.15 13.04 -8.23
C THR A 218 8.07 13.17 -7.16
N ILE A 219 7.64 12.06 -6.56
CA ILE A 219 6.64 12.04 -5.51
C ILE A 219 7.28 12.52 -4.20
N PRO A 220 6.69 13.50 -3.50
CA PRO A 220 7.24 14.00 -2.25
C PRO A 220 7.27 12.91 -1.17
N ASN A 221 8.28 12.96 -0.29
CA ASN A 221 8.40 12.06 0.85
C ASN A 221 8.35 10.55 0.53
N ILE A 222 8.69 10.16 -0.71
CA ILE A 222 8.96 8.77 -1.02
C ILE A 222 10.33 8.41 -0.46
N TYR A 223 10.38 7.47 0.47
CA TYR A 223 11.62 7.01 1.12
C TYR A 223 12.08 5.65 0.65
N GLY A 224 11.17 4.89 0.07
CA GLY A 224 11.50 3.58 -0.45
C GLY A 224 10.54 3.07 -1.52
N VAL A 225 11.01 2.07 -2.22
CA VAL A 225 10.24 1.26 -3.17
C VAL A 225 10.38 -0.20 -2.77
N ASN A 226 9.26 -0.92 -2.78
CA ASN A 226 9.25 -2.37 -2.69
C ASN A 226 8.70 -2.95 -3.99
N MET A 227 9.41 -3.86 -4.61
CA MET A 227 9.01 -4.49 -5.87
C MET A 227 9.13 -6.01 -5.79
N SER A 228 8.16 -6.73 -6.34
CA SER A 228 8.07 -8.18 -6.18
C SER A 228 8.79 -8.98 -7.26
N GLN A 229 8.89 -8.48 -8.51
CA GLN A 229 9.38 -9.24 -9.65
C GLN A 229 10.53 -8.52 -10.38
N PRO A 230 11.78 -8.58 -9.85
CA PRO A 230 12.93 -7.96 -10.51
C PRO A 230 13.20 -8.52 -11.92
N HIS A 231 12.86 -9.79 -12.18
CA HIS A 231 13.05 -10.42 -13.49
C HIS A 231 12.13 -9.89 -14.61
N LEU A 232 11.09 -9.15 -14.28
CA LEU A 232 10.19 -8.50 -15.24
C LEU A 232 10.62 -7.07 -15.59
N ASN A 233 11.67 -6.55 -14.95
CA ASN A 233 12.07 -5.16 -15.00
C ASN A 233 13.50 -4.99 -15.55
N ASP A 234 13.74 -3.88 -16.26
CA ASP A 234 15.10 -3.42 -16.47
C ASP A 234 15.70 -2.89 -15.17
N MET A 235 16.48 -3.71 -14.50
CA MET A 235 17.04 -3.38 -13.21
C MET A 235 18.02 -2.20 -13.24
N ALA A 236 18.68 -1.92 -14.37
CA ALA A 236 19.51 -0.74 -14.50
C ALA A 236 18.66 0.54 -14.40
N THR A 237 17.53 0.56 -15.08
CA THR A 237 16.55 1.66 -15.00
C THR A 237 15.95 1.77 -13.58
N ILE A 238 15.63 0.65 -12.93
CA ILE A 238 15.13 0.66 -11.54
C ILE A 238 16.18 1.29 -10.61
N TYR A 239 17.41 0.82 -10.63
CA TYR A 239 18.47 1.33 -9.73
C TYR A 239 18.77 2.81 -9.97
N GLN A 240 18.84 3.23 -11.22
CA GLN A 240 19.06 4.65 -11.58
C GLN A 240 18.00 5.59 -11.02
N ASN A 241 16.77 5.11 -10.88
CA ASN A 241 15.64 5.92 -10.41
C ASN A 241 15.24 5.66 -8.95
N THR A 242 15.94 4.77 -8.26
CA THR A 242 15.74 4.46 -6.83
C THR A 242 17.04 4.65 -6.05
N VAL A 243 17.86 3.61 -5.91
CA VAL A 243 19.04 3.61 -5.02
C VAL A 243 20.05 4.70 -5.37
N ASP A 244 20.23 5.02 -6.65
CA ASP A 244 21.13 6.09 -7.10
C ASP A 244 20.58 7.49 -6.82
N CYS A 245 19.26 7.60 -6.53
CA CYS A 245 18.58 8.83 -6.11
C CYS A 245 18.35 8.89 -4.59
N GLY A 246 18.87 7.95 -3.81
CA GLY A 246 18.68 7.91 -2.36
C GLY A 246 17.34 7.34 -1.90
N ILE A 247 16.56 6.72 -2.81
CA ILE A 247 15.32 6.00 -2.49
C ILE A 247 15.69 4.54 -2.22
N GLN A 248 15.30 4.02 -1.07
CA GLN A 248 15.64 2.65 -0.68
C GLN A 248 14.85 1.61 -1.49
N LEU A 249 15.51 0.54 -1.92
CA LEU A 249 14.82 -0.69 -2.31
C LEU A 249 14.66 -1.58 -1.08
N LEU A 250 13.42 -1.86 -0.70
CA LEU A 250 13.08 -2.56 0.54
C LEU A 250 12.56 -3.97 0.25
N ALA A 251 12.95 -4.92 1.09
CA ALA A 251 12.57 -6.32 0.96
C ALA A 251 12.87 -6.88 -0.46
N PHE A 252 14.01 -6.47 -1.01
CA PHE A 252 14.39 -6.81 -2.36
C PHE A 252 14.89 -8.26 -2.47
N ASP A 253 14.73 -8.86 -3.64
CA ASP A 253 15.20 -10.21 -3.92
C ASP A 253 16.72 -10.31 -3.74
N ARG A 254 17.16 -11.14 -2.79
CA ARG A 254 18.57 -11.29 -2.44
C ARG A 254 19.40 -11.85 -3.61
N ALA A 255 18.85 -12.76 -4.39
CA ALA A 255 19.59 -13.35 -5.50
C ALA A 255 19.78 -12.31 -6.61
N ALA A 256 18.82 -11.46 -6.87
CA ALA A 256 18.95 -10.33 -7.78
C ALA A 256 20.02 -9.34 -7.26
N ALA A 257 19.96 -8.98 -5.98
CA ALA A 257 20.97 -8.11 -5.37
C ALA A 257 22.40 -8.66 -5.49
N LEU A 258 22.59 -9.95 -5.23
CA LEU A 258 23.91 -10.60 -5.32
C LEU A 258 24.44 -10.63 -6.76
N ARG A 259 23.58 -10.82 -7.77
CA ARG A 259 24.00 -10.74 -9.18
C ARG A 259 24.52 -9.35 -9.54
N ASP A 260 23.92 -8.31 -8.96
CA ASP A 260 24.18 -6.93 -9.35
C ASP A 260 25.17 -6.20 -8.43
N LEU A 261 25.82 -6.91 -7.50
CA LEU A 261 26.82 -6.34 -6.58
C LEU A 261 28.03 -5.69 -7.29
N SER A 262 28.34 -6.12 -8.52
CA SER A 262 29.46 -5.59 -9.30
C SER A 262 29.18 -4.26 -10.01
N ARG A 263 27.96 -3.75 -9.93
CA ARG A 263 27.62 -2.44 -10.53
C ARG A 263 28.41 -1.30 -9.88
N PRO A 264 28.75 -0.23 -10.62
CA PRO A 264 29.42 0.93 -10.05
C PRO A 264 28.60 1.54 -8.89
N GLY A 265 29.28 1.83 -7.76
CA GLY A 265 28.64 2.36 -6.55
C GLY A 265 27.76 1.32 -5.82
N ALA A 266 27.64 0.12 -6.34
CA ALA A 266 26.71 -0.89 -5.88
C ALA A 266 25.32 -0.32 -5.60
N PHE A 267 24.85 -0.33 -4.37
CA PHE A 267 23.50 0.16 -4.03
C PHE A 267 23.53 1.41 -3.14
N HIS A 268 24.67 2.06 -2.96
CA HIS A 268 24.84 3.25 -2.12
C HIS A 268 24.26 3.11 -0.70
N SER A 269 24.23 1.89 -0.16
CA SER A 269 23.59 1.54 1.12
C SER A 269 22.06 1.72 1.14
N ASN A 270 21.42 1.85 -0.01
CA ASN A 270 19.97 2.04 -0.13
C ASN A 270 19.22 0.75 -0.52
N LEU A 271 19.78 -0.42 -0.17
CA LEU A 271 19.17 -1.71 -0.45
C LEU A 271 18.98 -2.51 0.84
N HIS A 272 17.76 -3.01 1.05
CA HIS A 272 17.43 -3.95 2.11
C HIS A 272 16.93 -5.26 1.50
N CYS A 273 17.59 -6.37 1.82
CA CYS A 273 17.18 -7.73 1.47
C CYS A 273 16.85 -8.51 2.73
N PHE A 274 15.99 -9.50 2.61
CA PHE A 274 15.84 -10.51 3.67
C PHE A 274 17.04 -11.44 3.70
N LEU A 275 17.39 -11.92 4.90
CA LEU A 275 18.42 -12.93 5.13
C LEU A 275 17.94 -14.33 4.72
#